data_75edc3b14914055cfaeb586a8f62cdb4
#
_entry.id   75edc3b14914055cfaeb586a8f62cdb4
#
_cell.length_a   1.000
_cell.length_b   1.000
_cell.length_c   1.000
_cell.angle_alpha   90.00
_cell.angle_beta   90.00
_cell.angle_gamma   90.00
#
_symmetry.space_group_name_H-M   'P 1'
#
loop_
_entity.id
_entity.type
_entity.pdbx_description
1 polymer ?
#
loop_
_entity_poly.entity_id
_entity_poly.type
_entity_poly.pdbx_seq_one_letter_code
_entity_poly.pdbx_strand_id
1 'polypeptide(L)'
;MNDYKKLKVIILAGGFGSRLDSITKVLPKPLVTIGNEPMILHIIKIFVKQGLTNFYLATGYKSKKFLDFFGKKSVVKIKKNKFNFSTKIEIKVFNKICNINLFYTGKDTMTGGRVKTIANNINDEFFLLTYGDGLANVNIKKLFNFHLKNKKLVTITAVNPPPRFGEVSIKNHIVTNFSEKKPIKNAWINGGFFVINKRFIKFIKNKNSILEREPLEKAVKNKQLSAYKHSGFWQCMDTRRDRDSLISLVENNKFPWLHIK
;
A
#
# COMPACT_ATOMS: atom_id res chain seq x y z
N MET A 1 21.78 14.94 -2.79
CA MET A 1 20.52 14.47 -3.43
C MET A 1 19.97 13.29 -2.66
N ASN A 2 18.75 13.38 -2.16
CA ASN A 2 18.11 12.25 -1.48
C ASN A 2 17.86 11.13 -2.49
N ASP A 3 18.59 10.03 -2.36
CA ASP A 3 18.41 8.86 -3.23
C ASP A 3 17.14 8.08 -2.83
N TYR A 4 16.09 8.19 -3.63
CA TYR A 4 14.80 7.53 -3.37
C TYR A 4 14.94 6.00 -3.22
N LYS A 5 15.99 5.37 -3.78
CA LYS A 5 16.23 3.92 -3.69
C LYS A 5 16.59 3.48 -2.27
N LYS A 6 17.05 4.39 -1.42
CA LYS A 6 17.39 4.12 -0.01
C LYS A 6 16.17 4.22 0.91
N LEU A 7 15.03 4.77 0.42
CA LEU A 7 13.83 4.91 1.23
C LEU A 7 13.33 3.56 1.74
N LYS A 8 12.83 3.54 2.97
CA LYS A 8 12.14 2.41 3.57
C LYS A 8 10.69 2.40 3.06
N VAL A 9 10.17 1.23 2.77
CA VAL A 9 8.78 1.05 2.33
C VAL A 9 7.99 0.40 3.44
N ILE A 10 7.05 1.13 4.04
CA ILE A 10 6.08 0.57 4.99
C ILE A 10 4.89 0.00 4.21
N ILE A 11 4.52 -1.25 4.51
CA ILE A 11 3.33 -1.90 3.95
C ILE A 11 2.38 -2.24 5.09
N LEU A 12 1.16 -1.68 5.06
CA LEU A 12 0.12 -1.97 6.03
C LEU A 12 -0.50 -3.34 5.74
N ALA A 13 -0.23 -4.32 6.59
CA ALA A 13 -0.59 -5.72 6.40
C ALA A 13 -1.30 -6.34 7.62
N GLY A 14 -1.77 -5.53 8.57
CA GLY A 14 -2.28 -6.00 9.85
C GLY A 14 -3.80 -6.01 10.01
N GLY A 15 -4.56 -5.60 8.99
CA GLY A 15 -6.03 -5.52 9.03
C GLY A 15 -6.73 -6.88 8.94
N PHE A 16 -8.00 -6.93 9.37
CA PHE A 16 -8.81 -8.16 9.35
C PHE A 16 -9.23 -8.61 7.94
N GLY A 17 -9.37 -7.68 6.99
CA GLY A 17 -9.74 -7.98 5.61
C GLY A 17 -11.17 -8.53 5.43
N SER A 18 -12.11 -8.15 6.27
CA SER A 18 -13.46 -8.72 6.42
C SER A 18 -14.30 -8.82 5.14
N ARG A 19 -14.02 -7.99 4.12
CA ARG A 19 -14.80 -7.97 2.85
C ARG A 19 -14.50 -9.14 1.90
N LEU A 20 -13.44 -9.90 2.11
CA LEU A 20 -13.08 -11.12 1.35
C LEU A 20 -13.50 -12.42 2.08
N ASP A 21 -14.31 -12.30 3.13
CA ASP A 21 -15.01 -13.32 3.92
C ASP A 21 -14.29 -14.66 4.13
N SER A 22 -14.64 -15.70 3.37
CA SER A 22 -14.15 -17.06 3.60
C SER A 22 -12.62 -17.19 3.51
N ILE A 23 -11.99 -16.46 2.59
CA ILE A 23 -10.55 -16.54 2.34
C ILE A 23 -9.78 -15.88 3.50
N THR A 24 -10.24 -14.71 3.97
CA THR A 24 -9.56 -13.98 5.04
C THR A 24 -9.81 -14.56 6.43
N LYS A 25 -10.79 -15.47 6.57
CA LYS A 25 -10.90 -16.32 7.76
C LYS A 25 -9.69 -17.23 7.98
N VAL A 26 -8.96 -17.59 6.91
CA VAL A 26 -7.79 -18.48 6.97
C VAL A 26 -6.48 -17.73 6.79
N LEU A 27 -6.41 -16.76 5.87
CA LEU A 27 -5.20 -16.00 5.52
C LEU A 27 -5.42 -14.50 5.73
N PRO A 28 -4.40 -13.73 6.15
CA PRO A 28 -4.49 -12.27 6.10
C PRO A 28 -4.57 -11.81 4.63
N LYS A 29 -5.35 -10.76 4.36
CA LYS A 29 -5.64 -10.25 3.00
C LYS A 29 -4.40 -10.12 2.10
N PRO A 30 -3.24 -9.57 2.57
CA PRO A 30 -2.06 -9.45 1.74
C PRO A 30 -1.41 -10.80 1.35
N LEU A 31 -1.74 -11.89 2.04
CA LEU A 31 -1.28 -13.25 1.69
C LEU A 31 -2.27 -14.02 0.81
N VAL A 32 -3.41 -13.44 0.46
CA VAL A 32 -4.32 -14.03 -0.53
C VAL A 32 -3.64 -14.02 -1.90
N THR A 33 -3.69 -15.16 -2.59
CA THR A 33 -3.01 -15.35 -3.88
C THR A 33 -3.79 -14.73 -5.04
N ILE A 34 -3.00 -14.18 -5.96
CA ILE A 34 -3.40 -13.76 -7.30
C ILE A 34 -2.55 -14.58 -8.26
N GLY A 35 -3.16 -15.55 -8.94
CA GLY A 35 -2.40 -16.60 -9.60
C GLY A 35 -1.56 -17.40 -8.59
N ASN A 36 -0.30 -17.63 -8.91
CA ASN A 36 0.61 -18.45 -8.09
C ASN A 36 1.31 -17.67 -6.94
N GLU A 37 1.09 -16.37 -6.81
CA GLU A 37 1.78 -15.55 -5.83
C GLU A 37 0.80 -14.72 -4.98
N PRO A 38 1.10 -14.51 -3.68
CA PRO A 38 0.26 -13.65 -2.85
C PRO A 38 0.40 -12.18 -3.22
N MET A 39 -0.67 -11.42 -2.96
CA MET A 39 -0.78 -9.98 -3.20
C MET A 39 0.44 -9.20 -2.72
N ILE A 40 0.95 -9.53 -1.54
CA ILE A 40 2.12 -8.86 -0.95
C ILE A 40 3.38 -8.96 -1.81
N LEU A 41 3.61 -10.10 -2.51
CA LEU A 41 4.76 -10.23 -3.42
C LEU A 41 4.60 -9.37 -4.66
N HIS A 42 3.39 -9.27 -5.22
CA HIS A 42 3.14 -8.36 -6.34
C HIS A 42 3.43 -6.90 -5.93
N ILE A 43 3.02 -6.50 -4.72
CA ILE A 43 3.32 -5.16 -4.19
C ILE A 43 4.85 -4.97 -4.04
N ILE A 44 5.55 -5.91 -3.42
CA ILE A 44 7.01 -5.86 -3.25
C ILE A 44 7.70 -5.74 -4.63
N LYS A 45 7.27 -6.53 -5.62
CA LYS A 45 7.81 -6.50 -6.99
C LYS A 45 7.72 -5.12 -7.66
N ILE A 46 6.64 -4.34 -7.41
CA ILE A 46 6.49 -2.97 -7.91
C ILE A 46 7.66 -2.08 -7.44
N PHE A 47 8.00 -2.16 -6.17
CA PHE A 47 9.08 -1.37 -5.58
C PHE A 47 10.45 -1.89 -5.97
N VAL A 48 10.66 -3.22 -5.97
CA VAL A 48 11.94 -3.85 -6.33
C VAL A 48 12.32 -3.54 -7.78
N LYS A 49 11.35 -3.51 -8.69
CA LYS A 49 11.57 -3.11 -10.09
C LYS A 49 12.13 -1.69 -10.20
N GLN A 50 11.81 -0.82 -9.24
CA GLN A 50 12.26 0.56 -9.16
C GLN A 50 13.48 0.75 -8.23
N GLY A 51 14.09 -0.34 -7.76
CA GLY A 51 15.34 -0.31 -7.00
C GLY A 51 15.21 -0.23 -5.48
N LEU A 52 13.99 -0.30 -4.93
CA LEU A 52 13.77 -0.30 -3.49
C LEU A 52 13.77 -1.74 -2.96
N THR A 53 14.53 -1.99 -1.90
CA THR A 53 14.76 -3.33 -1.37
C THR A 53 14.54 -3.45 0.15
N ASN A 54 14.13 -2.38 0.83
CA ASN A 54 13.95 -2.36 2.27
C ASN A 54 12.47 -2.19 2.64
N PHE A 55 11.84 -3.27 3.10
CA PHE A 55 10.42 -3.33 3.41
C PHE A 55 10.16 -3.52 4.89
N TYR A 56 9.17 -2.80 5.42
CA TYR A 56 8.70 -2.83 6.80
C TYR A 56 7.22 -3.18 6.79
N LEU A 57 6.89 -4.43 7.12
CA LEU A 57 5.52 -4.92 7.08
C LEU A 57 4.87 -4.75 8.45
N ALA A 58 3.86 -3.89 8.52
CA ALA A 58 3.05 -3.70 9.73
C ALA A 58 2.04 -4.83 9.84
N THR A 59 2.40 -5.92 10.51
CA THR A 59 1.55 -7.09 10.72
C THR A 59 0.70 -6.93 12.00
N GLY A 60 -0.37 -7.70 12.09
CA GLY A 60 -1.29 -7.72 13.24
C GLY A 60 -2.09 -9.02 13.24
N TYR A 61 -3.31 -8.98 12.71
CA TYR A 61 -4.13 -10.17 12.55
C TYR A 61 -3.36 -11.25 11.77
N LYS A 62 -3.27 -12.47 12.35
CA LYS A 62 -2.55 -13.63 11.77
C LYS A 62 -1.10 -13.35 11.38
N SER A 63 -0.38 -12.54 12.14
CA SER A 63 1.02 -12.18 11.86
C SER A 63 1.95 -13.40 11.68
N LYS A 64 1.69 -14.52 12.37
CA LYS A 64 2.45 -15.78 12.22
C LYS A 64 2.45 -16.29 10.78
N LYS A 65 1.35 -16.10 10.02
CA LYS A 65 1.27 -16.51 8.62
C LYS A 65 2.28 -15.78 7.71
N PHE A 66 2.59 -14.51 8.02
CA PHE A 66 3.65 -13.78 7.33
C PHE A 66 5.03 -14.35 7.63
N LEU A 67 5.30 -14.69 8.90
CA LEU A 67 6.56 -15.33 9.28
C LEU A 67 6.71 -16.68 8.58
N ASP A 68 5.67 -17.51 8.57
CA ASP A 68 5.67 -18.82 7.91
C ASP A 68 5.92 -18.67 6.39
N PHE A 69 5.25 -17.69 5.75
CA PHE A 69 5.39 -17.45 4.32
C PHE A 69 6.79 -16.95 3.93
N PHE A 70 7.26 -15.87 4.57
CA PHE A 70 8.55 -15.28 4.24
C PHE A 70 9.71 -16.15 4.74
N GLY A 71 9.52 -16.88 5.85
CA GLY A 71 10.52 -17.81 6.38
C GLY A 71 10.87 -18.92 5.40
N LYS A 72 9.88 -19.47 4.69
CA LYS A 72 10.10 -20.47 3.63
C LYS A 72 10.87 -19.92 2.42
N LYS A 73 10.86 -18.61 2.22
CA LYS A 73 11.55 -17.90 1.13
C LYS A 73 12.88 -17.26 1.57
N SER A 74 13.25 -17.42 2.83
CA SER A 74 14.47 -16.82 3.38
C SER A 74 15.72 -17.42 2.74
N VAL A 75 16.63 -16.54 2.31
CA VAL A 75 17.96 -16.93 1.78
C VAL A 75 19.04 -16.95 2.83
N VAL A 76 18.73 -16.55 4.07
CA VAL A 76 19.63 -16.52 5.23
C VAL A 76 18.92 -16.97 6.51
N LYS A 77 19.68 -17.24 7.58
CA LYS A 77 19.09 -17.53 8.90
C LYS A 77 18.25 -16.33 9.39
N ILE A 78 17.02 -16.61 9.82
CA ILE A 78 16.08 -15.60 10.31
C ILE A 78 16.60 -15.01 11.62
N LYS A 79 16.75 -13.68 11.67
CA LYS A 79 17.13 -12.94 12.87
C LYS A 79 15.87 -12.37 13.55
N LYS A 80 15.59 -12.78 14.77
CA LYS A 80 14.51 -12.22 15.61
C LYS A 80 15.08 -11.15 16.51
N ASN A 81 14.49 -9.96 16.47
CA ASN A 81 14.81 -8.90 17.42
C ASN A 81 13.77 -8.92 18.56
N LYS A 82 14.17 -9.39 19.72
CA LYS A 82 13.29 -9.50 20.89
C LYS A 82 12.82 -8.12 21.44
N PHE A 83 13.66 -7.09 21.30
CA PHE A 83 13.36 -5.76 21.85
C PHE A 83 12.35 -4.96 21.02
N ASN A 84 12.30 -5.17 19.69
CA ASN A 84 11.45 -4.37 18.78
C ASN A 84 10.29 -5.18 18.18
N PHE A 85 9.97 -6.36 18.71
CA PHE A 85 8.93 -7.26 18.16
C PHE A 85 9.02 -7.42 16.63
N SER A 86 10.25 -7.41 16.10
CA SER A 86 10.48 -7.49 14.65
C SER A 86 11.32 -8.73 14.30
N THR A 87 11.07 -9.23 13.10
CA THR A 87 11.84 -10.33 12.51
C THR A 87 12.37 -9.86 11.16
N LYS A 88 13.69 -9.87 11.00
CA LYS A 88 14.33 -9.55 9.72
C LYS A 88 14.52 -10.84 8.91
N ILE A 89 14.04 -10.82 7.66
CA ILE A 89 14.13 -11.91 6.69
C ILE A 89 14.69 -11.34 5.39
N GLU A 90 15.62 -12.06 4.78
CA GLU A 90 16.14 -11.70 3.45
C GLU A 90 15.59 -12.67 2.42
N ILE A 91 14.97 -12.15 1.38
CA ILE A 91 14.42 -12.92 0.26
C ILE A 91 14.98 -12.43 -1.07
N LYS A 92 14.98 -13.29 -2.08
CA LYS A 92 15.38 -12.91 -3.44
C LYS A 92 14.15 -12.57 -4.29
N VAL A 93 14.12 -11.38 -4.89
CA VAL A 93 13.08 -10.93 -5.81
C VAL A 93 13.75 -10.26 -7.02
N PHE A 94 13.45 -10.71 -8.25
CA PHE A 94 14.09 -10.23 -9.48
C PHE A 94 15.63 -10.15 -9.39
N ASN A 95 16.27 -11.17 -8.88
CA ASN A 95 17.74 -11.23 -8.65
C ASN A 95 18.29 -10.18 -7.66
N LYS A 96 17.44 -9.48 -6.88
CA LYS A 96 17.86 -8.57 -5.83
C LYS A 96 17.54 -9.16 -4.46
N ILE A 97 18.46 -9.00 -3.51
CA ILE A 97 18.22 -9.32 -2.11
C ILE A 97 17.37 -8.21 -1.50
N CYS A 98 16.24 -8.59 -0.92
CA CYS A 98 15.27 -7.70 -0.29
C CYS A 98 15.20 -7.99 1.21
N ASN A 99 15.30 -6.94 2.01
CA ASN A 99 15.12 -7.00 3.45
C ASN A 99 13.64 -6.85 3.80
N ILE A 100 13.05 -7.89 4.37
CA ILE A 100 11.68 -7.90 4.87
C ILE A 100 11.74 -7.83 6.39
N ASN A 101 11.32 -6.70 6.96
CA ASN A 101 11.23 -6.50 8.39
C ASN A 101 9.76 -6.67 8.80
N LEU A 102 9.44 -7.78 9.46
CA LEU A 102 8.09 -8.06 9.96
C LEU A 102 7.94 -7.44 11.35
N PHE A 103 7.07 -6.45 11.50
CA PHE A 103 6.74 -5.82 12.77
C PHE A 103 5.35 -6.27 13.22
N TYR A 104 5.26 -6.93 14.37
CA TYR A 104 3.98 -7.14 15.03
C TYR A 104 3.55 -5.84 15.72
N THR A 105 2.59 -5.15 15.13
CA THR A 105 2.12 -3.84 15.61
C THR A 105 0.88 -3.93 16.52
N GLY A 106 0.43 -5.15 16.82
CA GLY A 106 -0.77 -5.40 17.62
C GLY A 106 -1.98 -5.81 16.75
N LYS A 107 -2.86 -6.65 17.32
CA LYS A 107 -4.06 -7.17 16.62
C LYS A 107 -5.03 -6.02 16.32
N ASP A 108 -5.32 -5.19 17.32
CA ASP A 108 -6.37 -4.17 17.30
C ASP A 108 -5.84 -2.75 17.01
N THR A 109 -4.57 -2.63 16.60
CA THR A 109 -3.97 -1.35 16.25
C THR A 109 -4.50 -0.87 14.91
N MET A 110 -4.92 0.40 14.83
CA MET A 110 -5.43 1.02 13.61
C MET A 110 -4.29 1.46 12.67
N THR A 111 -4.64 1.85 11.44
CA THR A 111 -3.69 2.17 10.36
C THR A 111 -2.66 3.21 10.76
N GLY A 112 -3.06 4.32 11.37
CA GLY A 112 -2.15 5.35 11.88
C GLY A 112 -1.23 4.83 12.98
N GLY A 113 -1.78 4.09 13.95
CA GLY A 113 -1.00 3.49 15.03
C GLY A 113 0.11 2.56 14.50
N ARG A 114 -0.19 1.76 13.46
CA ARG A 114 0.81 0.89 12.81
C ARG A 114 1.93 1.69 12.15
N VAL A 115 1.56 2.76 11.43
CA VAL A 115 2.54 3.67 10.82
C VAL A 115 3.43 4.29 11.88
N LYS A 116 2.87 4.81 12.97
CA LYS A 116 3.63 5.41 14.09
C LYS A 116 4.60 4.42 14.71
N THR A 117 4.16 3.18 14.97
CA THR A 117 5.01 2.14 15.55
C THR A 117 6.25 1.87 14.69
N ILE A 118 6.08 1.73 13.36
CA ILE A 118 7.21 1.47 12.47
C ILE A 118 8.08 2.71 12.27
N ALA A 119 7.47 3.87 12.04
CA ALA A 119 8.20 5.11 11.78
C ALA A 119 9.11 5.53 12.93
N ASN A 120 8.78 5.17 14.17
CA ASN A 120 9.66 5.37 15.33
C ASN A 120 10.95 4.53 15.27
N ASN A 121 10.97 3.47 14.44
CA ASN A 121 12.13 2.61 14.20
C ASN A 121 12.85 2.93 12.87
N ILE A 122 12.46 3.99 12.19
CA ILE A 122 13.09 4.51 10.97
C ILE A 122 13.77 5.84 11.29
N ASN A 123 15.07 5.96 10.99
CA ASN A 123 15.83 7.19 11.24
C ASN A 123 15.79 8.16 10.06
N ASP A 124 15.35 7.71 8.88
CA ASP A 124 15.30 8.52 7.68
C ASP A 124 14.25 9.64 7.81
N GLU A 125 14.51 10.78 7.17
CA GLU A 125 13.58 11.91 7.13
C GLU A 125 12.29 11.56 6.37
N PHE A 126 12.40 10.75 5.33
CA PHE A 126 11.29 10.33 4.48
C PHE A 126 11.17 8.82 4.44
N PHE A 127 9.96 8.34 4.29
CA PHE A 127 9.66 6.95 4.00
C PHE A 127 8.46 6.85 3.05
N LEU A 128 8.36 5.71 2.38
CA LEU A 128 7.21 5.35 1.56
C LEU A 128 6.23 4.53 2.38
N LEU A 129 4.95 4.71 2.10
CA LEU A 129 3.88 3.93 2.71
C LEU A 129 2.91 3.44 1.64
N THR A 130 2.46 2.20 1.75
CA THR A 130 1.35 1.68 0.93
C THR A 130 0.49 0.71 1.72
N TYR A 131 -0.70 0.44 1.19
CA TYR A 131 -1.58 -0.61 1.69
C TYR A 131 -1.15 -1.99 1.19
N GLY A 132 -1.57 -3.04 1.90
CA GLY A 132 -1.26 -4.43 1.56
C GLY A 132 -2.22 -5.09 0.54
N ASP A 133 -3.01 -4.29 -0.16
CA ASP A 133 -4.10 -4.76 -1.02
C ASP A 133 -4.30 -3.97 -2.33
N GLY A 134 -3.40 -3.03 -2.65
CA GLY A 134 -3.46 -2.21 -3.85
C GLY A 134 -2.26 -2.40 -4.77
N LEU A 135 -2.50 -2.56 -6.06
CA LEU A 135 -1.50 -2.61 -7.13
C LEU A 135 -1.61 -1.39 -8.02
N ALA A 136 -0.46 -0.81 -8.39
CA ALA A 136 -0.41 0.32 -9.32
C ALA A 136 0.95 0.39 -10.02
N ASN A 137 1.00 0.98 -11.20
CA ASN A 137 2.25 1.25 -11.91
C ASN A 137 2.80 2.67 -11.63
N VAL A 138 2.66 3.13 -10.41
CA VAL A 138 3.15 4.44 -9.96
C VAL A 138 4.67 4.51 -10.08
N ASN A 139 5.17 5.56 -10.72
CA ASN A 139 6.60 5.86 -10.77
C ASN A 139 7.05 6.50 -9.46
N ILE A 140 7.72 5.72 -8.62
CA ILE A 140 8.14 6.14 -7.28
C ILE A 140 9.15 7.29 -7.32
N LYS A 141 10.04 7.32 -8.32
CA LYS A 141 10.99 8.43 -8.50
C LYS A 141 10.25 9.74 -8.79
N LYS A 142 9.27 9.71 -9.72
CA LYS A 142 8.45 10.89 -10.03
C LYS A 142 7.61 11.33 -8.82
N LEU A 143 7.00 10.39 -8.09
CA LEU A 143 6.23 10.65 -6.87
C LEU A 143 7.11 11.29 -5.79
N PHE A 144 8.32 10.78 -5.55
CA PHE A 144 9.26 11.32 -4.56
C PHE A 144 9.73 12.73 -4.94
N ASN A 145 10.12 12.94 -6.21
CA ASN A 145 10.52 14.26 -6.71
C ASN A 145 9.37 15.28 -6.58
N PHE A 146 8.13 14.86 -6.87
CA PHE A 146 6.94 15.70 -6.66
C PHE A 146 6.78 16.08 -5.19
N HIS A 147 6.98 15.13 -4.26
CA HIS A 147 6.92 15.39 -2.83
C HIS A 147 7.95 16.43 -2.40
N LEU A 148 9.20 16.27 -2.82
CA LEU A 148 10.30 17.21 -2.48
C LEU A 148 10.01 18.62 -3.02
N LYS A 149 9.49 18.73 -4.25
CA LYS A 149 9.13 20.02 -4.86
C LYS A 149 8.03 20.73 -4.08
N ASN A 150 7.02 19.99 -3.60
CA ASN A 150 5.86 20.58 -2.90
C ASN A 150 6.14 20.88 -1.42
N LYS A 151 7.22 20.33 -0.84
CA LYS A 151 7.64 20.58 0.56
C LYS A 151 6.52 20.37 1.60
N LYS A 152 5.65 19.36 1.38
CA LYS A 152 4.56 19.00 2.30
C LYS A 152 4.97 17.83 3.20
N LEU A 153 4.26 17.63 4.30
CA LEU A 153 4.53 16.50 5.20
C LEU A 153 4.08 15.17 4.59
N VAL A 154 3.04 15.18 3.76
CA VAL A 154 2.50 13.98 3.11
C VAL A 154 2.18 14.27 1.65
N THR A 155 2.53 13.35 0.78
CA THR A 155 2.00 13.26 -0.59
C THR A 155 1.29 11.92 -0.74
N ILE A 156 0.01 11.96 -1.13
CA ILE A 156 -0.75 10.77 -1.51
C ILE A 156 -0.71 10.60 -3.03
N THR A 157 -0.84 9.37 -3.51
CA THR A 157 -1.15 9.12 -4.92
C THR A 157 -2.67 9.16 -5.09
N ALA A 158 -3.15 10.13 -5.86
CA ALA A 158 -4.56 10.23 -6.23
C ALA A 158 -4.79 9.48 -7.54
N VAL A 159 -5.79 8.61 -7.57
CA VAL A 159 -6.16 7.77 -8.72
C VAL A 159 -7.63 7.92 -9.06
N ASN A 160 -8.00 7.68 -10.31
CA ASN A 160 -9.39 7.54 -10.67
C ASN A 160 -9.90 6.15 -10.28
N PRO A 161 -11.00 6.03 -9.54
CA PRO A 161 -11.56 4.74 -9.21
C PRO A 161 -11.99 3.99 -10.47
N PRO A 162 -11.76 2.66 -10.55
CA PRO A 162 -12.33 1.88 -11.65
C PRO A 162 -13.86 1.97 -11.60
N PRO A 163 -14.53 2.15 -12.74
CA PRO A 163 -15.97 2.28 -12.78
C PRO A 163 -16.65 0.99 -12.32
N ARG A 164 -17.52 1.10 -11.33
CA ARG A 164 -18.24 -0.05 -10.74
C ARG A 164 -19.71 -0.11 -11.19
N PHE A 165 -20.28 1.02 -11.57
CA PHE A 165 -21.71 1.21 -11.86
C PHE A 165 -21.88 2.02 -13.15
N GLY A 166 -23.07 1.93 -13.73
CA GLY A 166 -23.52 2.88 -14.75
C GLY A 166 -23.74 4.26 -14.13
N GLU A 167 -23.32 5.30 -14.81
CA GLU A 167 -23.53 6.70 -14.43
C GLU A 167 -24.71 7.27 -15.17
N VAL A 168 -25.59 7.99 -14.49
CA VAL A 168 -26.75 8.65 -15.08
C VAL A 168 -26.69 10.16 -14.83
N SER A 169 -26.97 10.95 -15.87
CA SER A 169 -27.23 12.38 -15.72
C SER A 169 -28.73 12.59 -15.73
N ILE A 170 -29.25 13.33 -14.75
CA ILE A 170 -30.68 13.54 -14.58
C ILE A 170 -30.99 15.04 -14.70
N LYS A 171 -32.01 15.40 -15.51
CA LYS A 171 -32.57 16.75 -15.59
C LYS A 171 -34.07 16.63 -15.52
N ASN A 172 -34.71 17.32 -14.57
CA ASN A 172 -36.19 17.33 -14.40
C ASN A 172 -36.80 15.91 -14.42
N HIS A 173 -36.23 14.96 -13.64
CA HIS A 173 -36.63 13.55 -13.56
C HIS A 173 -36.39 12.70 -14.84
N ILE A 174 -35.86 13.29 -15.90
CA ILE A 174 -35.52 12.58 -17.12
C ILE A 174 -34.04 12.27 -17.16
N VAL A 175 -33.68 11.01 -17.45
CA VAL A 175 -32.30 10.62 -17.69
C VAL A 175 -31.84 11.19 -19.03
N THR A 176 -30.88 12.12 -18.97
CA THR A 176 -30.37 12.79 -20.18
C THR A 176 -29.08 12.15 -20.72
N ASN A 177 -28.39 11.36 -19.89
CA ASN A 177 -27.23 10.57 -20.30
C ASN A 177 -27.13 9.33 -19.48
N PHE A 178 -26.74 8.20 -20.08
CA PHE A 178 -26.40 6.94 -19.43
C PHE A 178 -25.04 6.48 -19.93
N SER A 179 -24.13 6.19 -19.00
CA SER A 179 -22.77 5.75 -19.31
C SER A 179 -22.41 4.51 -18.51
N GLU A 180 -22.46 3.35 -19.14
CA GLU A 180 -22.07 2.09 -18.48
C GLU A 180 -20.55 2.02 -18.34
N LYS A 181 -20.07 1.88 -17.08
CA LYS A 181 -18.66 1.65 -16.71
C LYS A 181 -17.64 2.64 -17.32
N LYS A 182 -18.02 3.89 -17.52
CA LYS A 182 -17.06 4.94 -17.88
C LYS A 182 -16.43 5.54 -16.62
N PRO A 183 -15.13 5.90 -16.67
CA PRO A 183 -14.49 6.59 -15.55
C PRO A 183 -15.23 7.88 -15.22
N ILE A 184 -15.56 8.10 -13.96
CA ILE A 184 -16.19 9.35 -13.51
C ILE A 184 -15.17 10.48 -13.67
N LYS A 185 -15.51 11.47 -14.49
CA LYS A 185 -14.65 12.65 -14.70
C LYS A 185 -14.42 13.35 -13.37
N ASN A 186 -13.16 13.68 -13.06
CA ASN A 186 -12.73 14.38 -11.84
C ASN A 186 -12.97 13.64 -10.50
N ALA A 187 -13.31 12.37 -10.49
CA ALA A 187 -13.32 11.57 -9.28
C ALA A 187 -11.91 11.11 -8.94
N TRP A 188 -11.35 11.62 -7.84
CA TRP A 188 -10.05 11.23 -7.33
C TRP A 188 -10.22 10.57 -5.97
N ILE A 189 -9.59 9.41 -5.80
CA ILE A 189 -9.54 8.70 -4.52
C ILE A 189 -8.11 8.49 -4.07
N ASN A 190 -7.93 8.18 -2.79
CA ASN A 190 -6.66 7.77 -2.23
C ASN A 190 -6.24 6.40 -2.78
N GLY A 191 -5.23 6.37 -3.62
CA GLY A 191 -4.69 5.16 -4.25
C GLY A 191 -3.59 4.47 -3.45
N GLY A 192 -3.30 4.93 -2.24
CA GLY A 192 -2.11 4.47 -1.51
C GLY A 192 -0.83 5.12 -2.05
N PHE A 193 0.30 4.42 -1.94
CA PHE A 193 1.61 4.90 -2.43
C PHE A 193 1.93 6.33 -1.99
N PHE A 194 2.15 6.47 -0.69
CA PHE A 194 2.47 7.76 -0.07
C PHE A 194 3.97 8.00 -0.02
N VAL A 195 4.35 9.27 -0.04
CA VAL A 195 5.62 9.76 0.52
C VAL A 195 5.31 10.53 1.78
N ILE A 196 5.98 10.19 2.87
CA ILE A 196 5.74 10.77 4.18
C ILE A 196 7.06 11.31 4.75
N ASN A 197 7.06 12.60 5.13
CA ASN A 197 8.09 13.17 5.98
C ASN A 197 7.84 12.69 7.43
N LYS A 198 8.88 12.22 8.12
CA LYS A 198 8.78 11.68 9.49
C LYS A 198 8.10 12.62 10.47
N ARG A 199 8.18 13.94 10.26
CA ARG A 199 7.50 14.95 11.09
C ARG A 199 5.98 14.80 11.12
N PHE A 200 5.38 14.19 10.09
CA PHE A 200 3.94 13.89 10.05
C PHE A 200 3.48 12.99 11.20
N ILE A 201 4.37 12.14 11.75
CA ILE A 201 4.05 11.22 12.85
C ILE A 201 3.51 11.94 14.10
N LYS A 202 3.82 13.22 14.27
CA LYS A 202 3.26 14.07 15.34
C LYS A 202 1.73 14.23 15.24
N PHE A 203 1.13 14.02 14.08
CA PHE A 203 -0.33 14.08 13.89
C PHE A 203 -1.03 12.78 14.31
N ILE A 204 -0.29 11.70 14.50
CA ILE A 204 -0.82 10.41 14.95
C ILE A 204 -0.74 10.34 16.48
N LYS A 205 -1.88 10.35 17.16
CA LYS A 205 -1.93 10.37 18.63
C LYS A 205 -1.45 9.04 19.25
N ASN A 206 -2.10 7.95 18.90
CA ASN A 206 -1.89 6.65 19.55
C ASN A 206 -2.24 5.46 18.62
N LYS A 207 -2.27 4.25 19.19
CA LYS A 207 -2.57 3.01 18.46
C LYS A 207 -3.98 2.97 17.83
N ASN A 208 -4.92 3.74 18.33
CA ASN A 208 -6.31 3.79 17.85
C ASN A 208 -6.51 4.82 16.72
N SER A 209 -5.48 5.60 16.36
CA SER A 209 -5.55 6.57 15.28
C SER A 209 -5.71 5.85 13.93
N ILE A 210 -6.77 6.20 13.20
CA ILE A 210 -6.99 5.78 11.81
C ILE A 210 -6.30 6.81 10.92
N LEU A 211 -5.32 6.39 10.12
CA LEU A 211 -4.50 7.27 9.29
C LEU A 211 -5.36 8.18 8.39
N GLU A 212 -6.39 7.60 7.79
CA GLU A 212 -7.26 8.20 6.78
C GLU A 212 -8.25 9.22 7.35
N ARG A 213 -8.37 9.28 8.69
CA ARG A 213 -9.21 10.23 9.42
C ARG A 213 -8.38 11.36 10.00
N GLU A 214 -8.41 11.53 11.32
CA GLU A 214 -7.81 12.66 12.03
C GLU A 214 -6.38 13.02 11.56
N PRO A 215 -5.41 12.11 11.38
CA PRO A 215 -4.06 12.47 10.94
C PRO A 215 -4.02 13.14 9.56
N LEU A 216 -4.67 12.54 8.54
CA LEU A 216 -4.71 13.13 7.19
C LEU A 216 -5.60 14.36 7.14
N GLU A 217 -6.75 14.38 7.83
CA GLU A 217 -7.61 15.57 7.94
C GLU A 217 -6.86 16.76 8.58
N LYS A 218 -6.04 16.47 9.61
CA LYS A 218 -5.19 17.47 10.22
C LYS A 218 -4.10 17.98 9.26
N ALA A 219 -3.54 17.08 8.43
CA ALA A 219 -2.61 17.47 7.38
C ALA A 219 -3.28 18.39 6.34
N VAL A 220 -4.55 18.11 5.96
CA VAL A 220 -5.33 18.99 5.08
C VAL A 220 -5.53 20.36 5.71
N LYS A 221 -6.05 20.42 6.95
CA LYS A 221 -6.29 21.69 7.69
C LYS A 221 -5.04 22.54 7.78
N ASN A 222 -3.87 21.92 7.95
CA ASN A 222 -2.58 22.61 8.02
C ASN A 222 -1.91 22.83 6.65
N LYS A 223 -2.59 22.54 5.54
CA LYS A 223 -2.04 22.63 4.17
C LYS A 223 -0.75 21.82 3.99
N GLN A 224 -0.64 20.68 4.67
CA GLN A 224 0.51 19.76 4.67
C GLN A 224 0.28 18.46 3.89
N LEU A 225 -0.80 18.36 3.15
CA LEU A 225 -1.12 17.23 2.27
C LEU A 225 -1.09 17.70 0.82
N SER A 226 -0.38 16.97 -0.04
CA SER A 226 -0.42 17.14 -1.49
C SER A 226 -0.86 15.85 -2.18
N ALA A 227 -1.37 15.95 -3.41
CA ALA A 227 -1.84 14.84 -4.20
C ALA A 227 -1.07 14.73 -5.52
N TYR A 228 -0.38 13.60 -5.71
CA TYR A 228 0.23 13.22 -6.98
C TYR A 228 -0.81 12.48 -7.83
N LYS A 229 -1.29 13.11 -8.90
CA LYS A 229 -2.27 12.52 -9.83
C LYS A 229 -1.63 11.41 -10.64
N HIS A 230 -2.19 10.21 -10.58
CA HIS A 230 -1.76 9.03 -11.34
C HIS A 230 -2.90 8.52 -12.21
N SER A 231 -2.71 8.57 -13.51
CA SER A 231 -3.68 8.13 -14.52
C SER A 231 -3.36 6.74 -15.11
N GLY A 232 -2.35 6.05 -14.56
CA GLY A 232 -1.97 4.70 -14.97
C GLY A 232 -2.83 3.62 -14.33
N PHE A 233 -2.34 2.38 -14.39
CA PHE A 233 -3.03 1.24 -13.77
C PHE A 233 -3.07 1.39 -12.26
N TRP A 234 -4.24 1.19 -11.68
CA TRP A 234 -4.49 1.04 -10.25
C TRP A 234 -5.67 0.10 -10.02
N GLN A 235 -5.52 -0.85 -9.10
CA GLN A 235 -6.59 -1.75 -8.66
C GLN A 235 -6.33 -2.25 -7.25
N CYS A 236 -7.33 -2.18 -6.38
CA CYS A 236 -7.32 -2.84 -5.07
C CYS A 236 -8.03 -4.20 -5.14
N MET A 237 -7.73 -5.07 -4.18
CA MET A 237 -8.36 -6.37 -4.02
C MET A 237 -9.33 -6.34 -2.83
N ASP A 238 -10.45 -5.62 -2.93
CA ASP A 238 -11.40 -5.49 -1.82
C ASP A 238 -12.50 -6.55 -1.82
N THR A 239 -12.90 -7.01 -3.00
CA THR A 239 -13.97 -7.97 -3.22
C THR A 239 -13.47 -9.21 -3.98
N ARG A 240 -14.28 -10.26 -4.01
CA ARG A 240 -14.01 -11.45 -4.87
C ARG A 240 -13.84 -11.03 -6.33
N ARG A 241 -14.74 -10.18 -6.84
CA ARG A 241 -14.67 -9.64 -8.21
C ARG A 241 -13.34 -8.94 -8.49
N ASP A 242 -12.85 -8.13 -7.54
CA ASP A 242 -11.55 -7.47 -7.71
C ASP A 242 -10.42 -8.51 -7.80
N ARG A 243 -10.47 -9.55 -6.97
CA ARG A 243 -9.51 -10.66 -6.99
C ARG A 243 -9.56 -11.41 -8.31
N ASP A 244 -10.74 -11.80 -8.78
CA ASP A 244 -10.91 -12.58 -10.02
C ASP A 244 -10.43 -11.76 -11.22
N SER A 245 -10.67 -10.46 -11.24
CA SER A 245 -10.14 -9.54 -12.25
C SER A 245 -8.60 -9.52 -12.25
N LEU A 246 -7.96 -9.50 -11.08
CA LEU A 246 -6.50 -9.55 -10.96
C LEU A 246 -5.94 -10.93 -11.36
N ILE A 247 -6.64 -12.02 -11.03
CA ILE A 247 -6.28 -13.38 -11.46
C ILE A 247 -6.30 -13.47 -12.98
N SER A 248 -7.36 -13.00 -13.61
CA SER A 248 -7.48 -13.01 -15.09
C SER A 248 -6.33 -12.25 -15.76
N LEU A 249 -5.86 -11.14 -15.17
CA LEU A 249 -4.68 -10.46 -15.69
C LEU A 249 -3.42 -11.34 -15.61
N VAL A 250 -3.21 -12.03 -14.48
CA VAL A 250 -2.04 -12.90 -14.28
C VAL A 250 -2.08 -14.11 -15.21
N GLU A 251 -3.23 -14.77 -15.37
CA GLU A 251 -3.43 -15.93 -16.25
C GLU A 251 -3.17 -15.58 -17.72
N ASN A 252 -3.47 -14.34 -18.11
CA ASN A 252 -3.14 -13.81 -19.43
C ASN A 252 -1.71 -13.24 -19.53
N ASN A 253 -0.83 -13.51 -18.56
CA ASN A 253 0.54 -12.97 -18.48
C ASN A 253 0.61 -11.42 -18.53
N LYS A 254 -0.46 -10.75 -18.08
CA LYS A 254 -0.53 -9.29 -18.02
C LYS A 254 -0.27 -8.83 -16.60
N PHE A 255 0.81 -8.08 -16.41
CA PHE A 255 1.21 -7.49 -15.13
C PHE A 255 1.29 -5.97 -15.26
N PRO A 256 0.16 -5.27 -15.51
CA PRO A 256 0.17 -3.82 -15.78
C PRO A 256 0.81 -3.01 -14.65
N TRP A 257 0.74 -3.46 -13.41
CA TRP A 257 1.41 -2.84 -12.27
C TRP A 257 2.94 -2.90 -12.30
N LEU A 258 3.53 -3.74 -13.14
CA LEU A 258 4.98 -3.80 -13.35
C LEU A 258 5.45 -2.94 -14.53
N HIS A 259 4.55 -2.36 -15.32
CA HIS A 259 4.86 -1.48 -16.45
C HIS A 259 4.90 -0.02 -15.97
N ILE A 260 5.99 0.36 -15.29
CA ILE A 260 6.18 1.70 -14.73
C ILE A 260 6.38 2.71 -15.86
N LYS A 261 5.60 3.78 -15.88
CA LYS A 261 5.64 4.86 -16.88
C LYS A 261 6.34 6.11 -16.37
#